data_b89b81faaf70e52cffc4041fc904c371
#
_entry.id   b89b81faaf70e52cffc4041fc904c371
#
_cell.length_a   1.000
_cell.length_b   1.000
_cell.length_c   1.000
_cell.angle_alpha   90.00
_cell.angle_beta   90.00
_cell.angle_gamma   90.00
#
_symmetry.space_group_name_H-M   'P 1'
#
loop_
_entity.id
_entity.type
_entity.pdbx_description
1 polymer ?
#
loop_
_entity_poly.entity_id
_entity_poly.type
_entity_poly.pdbx_seq_one_letter_code
_entity_poly.pdbx_strand_id
1 'polypeptide(L)' 'MYYVIVRLSGLWYIAAFENGVMQYSVYGGYRREQDAKRQATVHKIKIEEIRR' A
#
# COMPACT_ATOMS: atom_id res chain seq x y z
N MET A 1 5.78 -6.11 11.45
CA MET A 1 4.80 -5.63 10.44
C MET A 1 5.43 -4.60 9.54
N TYR A 2 5.12 -4.65 8.25
CA TYR A 2 5.66 -3.69 7.28
C TYR A 2 4.55 -3.32 6.29
N TYR A 3 4.78 -2.28 5.51
CA TYR A 3 3.76 -1.76 4.61
C TYR A 3 4.18 -1.91 3.16
N VAL A 4 3.22 -2.29 2.33
CA VAL A 4 3.42 -2.58 0.92
C VAL A 4 2.31 -1.89 0.13
N ILE A 5 2.67 -1.32 -1.03
CA ILE A 5 1.66 -0.83 -1.96
C ILE A 5 1.29 -1.99 -2.87
N VAL A 6 0.01 -2.34 -2.90
CA VAL A 6 -0.48 -3.45 -3.70
C VAL A 6 -1.57 -2.99 -4.65
N ARG A 7 -1.70 -3.67 -5.77
CA ARG A 7 -2.75 -3.43 -6.74
C ARG A 7 -3.76 -4.58 -6.65
N LEU A 8 -4.99 -4.24 -6.33
CA LEU A 8 -6.08 -5.22 -6.21
C LEU A 8 -7.29 -4.70 -6.97
N SER A 9 -7.79 -5.51 -7.88
CA SER A 9 -8.98 -5.16 -8.68
C SER A 9 -8.87 -3.80 -9.36
N GLY A 10 -7.68 -3.48 -9.86
CA GLY A 10 -7.44 -2.24 -10.59
C GLY A 10 -7.23 -1.00 -9.73
N LEU A 11 -7.25 -1.15 -8.43
CA LEU A 11 -7.01 -0.04 -7.50
C LEU A 11 -5.76 -0.31 -6.66
N TRP A 12 -5.19 0.77 -6.15
CA TRP A 12 -3.95 0.70 -5.39
C TRP A 12 -4.23 0.94 -3.91
N TYR A 13 -3.59 0.15 -3.06
CA TYR A 13 -3.80 0.19 -1.61
C TYR A 13 -2.47 0.22 -0.89
N ILE A 14 -2.47 0.85 0.28
CA ILE A 14 -1.37 0.72 1.22
C ILE A 14 -1.82 -0.34 2.22
N ALA A 15 -1.11 -1.46 2.26
CA ALA A 15 -1.51 -2.61 3.07
C ALA A 15 -0.46 -2.97 4.09
N ALA A 16 -0.91 -3.47 5.22
CA ALA A 16 -0.03 -3.97 6.27
C ALA A 16 0.23 -5.45 6.01
N PHE A 17 1.50 -5.83 6.05
CA PHE A 17 1.94 -7.21 5.82
C PHE A 17 2.69 -7.73 7.02
N GLU A 18 2.61 -9.02 7.24
CA GLU A 18 3.41 -9.71 8.24
C GLU A 18 3.74 -11.12 7.73
N ASN A 19 5.02 -11.47 7.77
CA ASN A 19 5.51 -12.77 7.29
C ASN A 19 5.10 -13.04 5.85
N GLY A 20 5.11 -12.01 5.01
CA GLY A 20 4.77 -12.14 3.60
C GLY A 20 3.28 -12.23 3.31
N VAL A 21 2.43 -12.10 4.31
CA VAL A 21 0.97 -12.21 4.17
C VAL A 21 0.31 -10.87 4.46
N MET A 22 -0.59 -10.47 3.57
CA MET A 22 -1.36 -9.25 3.75
C MET A 22 -2.34 -9.42 4.91
N GLN A 23 -2.26 -8.51 5.87
CA GLN A 23 -3.16 -8.54 7.04
C GLN A 23 -4.42 -7.72 6.78
N TYR A 24 -4.25 -6.48 6.34
CA TYR A 24 -5.37 -5.59 6.05
C TYR A 24 -4.87 -4.40 5.25
N SER A 25 -5.80 -3.73 4.58
CA SER A 25 -5.48 -2.47 3.90
C SER A 25 -5.61 -1.33 4.91
N VAL A 26 -4.62 -0.44 4.90
CA VAL A 26 -4.61 0.71 5.81
C VAL A 26 -5.30 1.89 5.13
N TYR A 27 -4.92 2.14 3.88
CA TYR A 27 -5.49 3.20 3.07
C TYR A 27 -5.67 2.69 1.65
N GLY A 28 -6.64 3.22 0.93
CA GLY A 28 -6.84 2.86 -0.46
C GLY A 28 -8.22 3.25 -0.94
N GLY A 29 -8.58 2.74 -1.96
CA GLY A 29 -8.45 2.47 -3.32
C GLY A 29 -8.12 3.68 -4.16
N TYR A 30 -6.85 3.83 -4.39
CA TYR A 30 -6.36 4.89 -5.26
C TYR A 30 -6.34 4.40 -6.70
N ARG A 31 -6.60 5.28 -7.63
CA ARG A 31 -6.63 4.90 -9.05
C ARG A 31 -5.23 4.75 -9.62
N ARG A 32 -4.25 5.43 -9.04
CA ARG A 32 -2.88 5.44 -9.56
C ARG A 32 -1.88 5.06 -8.48
N GLU A 33 -0.83 4.40 -8.90
CA GLU A 33 0.26 4.03 -8.00
C GLU A 33 0.85 5.27 -7.32
N GLN A 34 1.04 6.35 -8.07
CA GLN A 34 1.66 7.56 -7.52
C GLN A 34 0.78 8.21 -6.45
N ASP A 35 -0.53 8.04 -6.52
CA ASP A 35 -1.43 8.57 -5.51
C ASP A 35 -1.25 7.80 -4.19
N ALA A 36 -1.08 6.48 -4.28
CA ALA A 36 -0.79 5.68 -3.10
C ALA A 36 0.55 6.06 -2.49
N LYS A 37 1.57 6.27 -3.33
CA LYS A 37 2.89 6.70 -2.85
C LYS A 37 2.83 8.05 -2.15
N ARG A 38 2.06 8.98 -2.72
CA ARG A 38 1.89 10.31 -2.14
C ARG A 38 1.22 10.22 -0.77
N GLN A 39 0.18 9.40 -0.68
CA GLN A 39 -0.52 9.25 0.59
C GLN A 39 0.35 8.57 1.65
N ALA A 40 1.19 7.63 1.24
CA ALA A 40 2.15 7.04 2.17
C ALA A 40 3.08 8.11 2.74
N THR A 41 3.54 9.03 1.89
CA THR A 41 4.39 10.13 2.35
C THR A 41 3.64 11.06 3.30
N VAL A 42 2.39 11.39 2.97
CA VAL A 42 1.56 12.26 3.80
C VAL A 42 1.39 11.66 5.20
N HIS A 43 1.16 10.35 5.27
CA HIS A 43 0.96 9.66 6.54
C HIS A 43 2.25 9.16 7.18
N LYS A 44 3.40 9.49 6.59
CA LYS A 44 4.72 9.10 7.09
C LYS A 44 4.86 7.59 7.22
N ILE A 45 4.34 6.87 6.24
CA ILE A 45 4.42 5.41 6.18
C ILE A 45 5.58 5.02 5.28
N LYS A 46 6.49 4.21 5.80
CA LYS A 46 7.60 3.68 5.01
C LYS A 46 7.11 2.48 4.22
N ILE A 47 7.23 2.55 2.89
CA ILE A 47 6.82 1.47 2.02
C ILE A 47 8.03 0.57 1.74
N GLU A 48 7.90 -0.72 2.06
CA GLU A 48 8.97 -1.70 1.88
C GLU A 48 8.99 -2.27 0.47
N GLU A 49 7.83 -2.35 -0.17
CA GLU A 49 7.70 -3.03 -1.45
C GLU A 49 6.51 -2.47 -2.21
N ILE A 50 6.54 -2.54 -3.54
CA ILE A 50 5.40 -2.21 -4.39
C ILE A 50 5.09 -3.44 -5.23
N ARG A 51 3.89 -3.96 -5.09
CA ARG A 51 3.42 -5.12 -5.86
C ARG A 51 2.44 -4.65 -6.93
N ARG A 52 2.87 -4.78 -8.17
CA ARG A 52 2.09 -4.36 -9.34
C ARG A 52 1.25 -5.49 -9.92
#